data_ca1e438a07d9c33fe1324a51828847be
#
_entry.id   ca1e438a07d9c33fe1324a51828847be
#
_cell.length_a   1.000
_cell.length_b   1.000
_cell.length_c   1.000
_cell.angle_alpha   90.00
_cell.angle_beta   90.00
_cell.angle_gamma   90.00
#
_symmetry.space_group_name_H-M   'P 1'
#
loop_
_entity.id
_entity.type
_entity.pdbx_description
1 polymer ?
#
loop_
_entity_poly.entity_id
_entity_poly.type
_entity_poly.pdbx_seq_one_letter_code
_entity_poly.pdbx_strand_id
1 'polypeptide(L)'
;MIENITTKEFKEKIFDYDKETEWKFKGTKPAVIDYFADWCGPCKLLSPVLEEISNEHPEIDFYKVDTEIEGDLSIQFGIRSIPSILYIPLHGQPKMVGGFGGKDSIEKMILNIK
;
A
#
# COMPACT_ATOMS: atom_id res chain seq x y z
N MET A 1 0.58 14.47 0.59
CA MET A 1 1.35 13.84 -0.50
C MET A 1 1.76 12.43 -0.10
N ILE A 2 1.63 11.49 -1.02
CA ILE A 2 1.98 10.09 -0.77
C ILE A 2 3.45 9.86 -1.10
N GLU A 3 4.21 9.34 -0.15
CA GLU A 3 5.64 9.11 -0.32
C GLU A 3 5.94 7.75 -0.93
N ASN A 4 6.94 7.73 -1.83
CA ASN A 4 7.54 6.46 -2.26
C ASN A 4 8.39 5.92 -1.13
N ILE A 5 8.26 4.63 -0.84
CA ILE A 5 9.12 3.98 0.15
C ILE A 5 9.96 2.89 -0.51
N THR A 6 11.17 2.73 -0.01
CA THR A 6 12.10 1.70 -0.44
C THR A 6 11.83 0.40 0.31
N THR A 7 12.43 -0.69 -0.16
CA THR A 7 12.41 -1.98 0.56
C THR A 7 12.94 -1.83 1.97
N LYS A 8 14.02 -1.08 2.14
CA LYS A 8 14.60 -0.82 3.47
C LYS A 8 13.62 -0.10 4.38
N GLU A 9 12.99 0.97 3.87
CA GLU A 9 12.01 1.74 4.63
C GLU A 9 10.77 0.92 4.98
N PHE A 10 10.34 0.05 4.07
CA PHE A 10 9.24 -0.87 4.34
C PHE A 10 9.56 -1.76 5.54
N LYS A 11 10.76 -2.34 5.58
CA LYS A 11 11.17 -3.21 6.69
C LYS A 11 11.26 -2.45 8.01
N GLU A 12 11.64 -1.19 7.96
CA GLU A 12 11.76 -0.34 9.15
C GLU A 12 10.41 0.16 9.68
N LYS A 13 9.49 0.50 8.77
CA LYS A 13 8.22 1.20 9.13
C LYS A 13 6.99 0.32 9.12
N ILE A 14 7.00 -0.74 8.32
CA ILE A 14 5.80 -1.55 8.08
C ILE A 14 5.96 -2.95 8.65
N PHE A 15 6.85 -3.75 8.07
CA PHE A 15 7.02 -5.14 8.45
C PHE A 15 8.38 -5.66 7.99
N ASP A 16 9.18 -6.12 8.94
CA ASP A 16 10.49 -6.70 8.62
C ASP A 16 10.36 -8.20 8.38
N TYR A 17 10.10 -8.57 7.13
CA TYR A 17 9.89 -9.97 6.74
C TYR A 17 11.17 -10.80 6.70
N ASP A 18 12.33 -10.18 6.89
CA ASP A 18 13.59 -10.92 7.07
C ASP A 18 13.73 -11.45 8.49
N LYS A 19 13.15 -10.76 9.46
CA LYS A 19 13.26 -11.10 10.89
C LYS A 19 12.06 -11.86 11.41
N GLU A 20 10.86 -11.57 10.89
CA GLU A 20 9.63 -12.13 11.41
C GLU A 20 9.02 -13.09 10.40
N THR A 21 8.58 -14.26 10.86
CA THR A 21 7.89 -15.25 10.03
C THR A 21 6.39 -14.99 9.95
N GLU A 22 5.84 -14.35 10.96
CA GLU A 22 4.42 -13.99 11.01
C GLU A 22 4.26 -12.48 10.87
N TRP A 23 3.13 -12.06 10.32
CA TRP A 23 2.82 -10.65 10.15
C TRP A 23 2.89 -9.90 11.48
N LYS A 24 3.68 -8.84 11.52
CA LYS A 24 3.85 -7.99 12.70
C LYS A 24 4.04 -6.56 12.25
N PHE A 25 2.94 -5.82 12.23
CA PHE A 25 2.93 -4.44 11.77
C PHE A 25 3.64 -3.51 12.75
N LYS A 26 4.54 -2.69 12.24
CA LYS A 26 5.35 -1.76 13.05
C LYS A 26 4.73 -0.37 13.18
N GLY A 27 3.72 -0.05 12.39
CA GLY A 27 3.13 1.28 12.37
C GLY A 27 2.26 1.56 13.58
N THR A 28 1.98 2.85 13.79
CA THR A 28 1.11 3.34 14.86
C THR A 28 -0.26 3.79 14.34
N LYS A 29 -0.42 3.79 13.03
CA LYS A 29 -1.67 4.09 12.33
C LYS A 29 -1.92 3.01 11.29
N PRO A 30 -3.18 2.78 10.89
CA PRO A 30 -3.43 1.96 9.71
C PRO A 30 -2.69 2.52 8.49
N ALA A 31 -2.35 1.67 7.55
CA ALA A 31 -1.58 2.10 6.37
C ALA A 31 -2.18 1.57 5.07
N VAL A 32 -1.96 2.31 4.00
CA VAL A 32 -2.34 1.94 2.64
C VAL A 32 -1.10 2.06 1.76
N ILE A 33 -0.79 1.01 1.00
CA ILE A 33 0.38 1.01 0.12
C ILE A 33 -0.04 0.70 -1.30
N ASP A 34 0.27 1.62 -2.23
CA ASP A 34 -0.01 1.50 -3.66
C ASP A 34 1.22 0.95 -4.37
N TYR A 35 1.11 -0.25 -4.93
CA TYR A 35 2.16 -0.86 -5.76
C TYR A 35 1.90 -0.48 -7.21
N PHE A 36 2.85 0.22 -7.83
CA PHE A 36 2.68 0.82 -9.15
C PHE A 36 3.92 0.67 -10.03
N ALA A 37 3.81 1.08 -11.30
CA ALA A 37 4.95 1.28 -12.18
C ALA A 37 4.68 2.50 -13.06
N ASP A 38 5.73 3.16 -13.51
CA ASP A 38 5.61 4.40 -14.31
C ASP A 38 4.90 4.18 -15.65
N TRP A 39 5.04 2.99 -16.24
CA TRP A 39 4.43 2.68 -17.53
C TRP A 39 2.98 2.24 -17.44
N CYS A 40 2.45 2.12 -16.24
CA CYS A 40 1.12 1.57 -16.00
C CYS A 40 0.04 2.66 -16.12
N GLY A 41 -0.81 2.57 -17.15
CA GLY A 41 -1.90 3.52 -17.37
C GLY A 41 -2.88 3.59 -16.21
N PRO A 42 -3.46 2.45 -15.75
CA PRO A 42 -4.39 2.47 -14.61
C PRO A 42 -3.77 3.02 -13.33
N CYS A 43 -2.46 2.81 -13.12
CA CYS A 43 -1.74 3.37 -11.96
C CYS A 43 -1.77 4.90 -12.00
N LYS A 44 -1.63 5.48 -13.18
CA LYS A 44 -1.67 6.94 -13.37
C LYS A 44 -3.05 7.52 -13.10
N LEU A 45 -4.10 6.76 -13.40
CA LEU A 45 -5.48 7.17 -13.10
C LEU A 45 -5.76 7.08 -11.59
N LEU A 46 -5.19 6.09 -10.93
CA LEU A 46 -5.36 5.89 -9.49
C LEU A 46 -4.65 6.96 -8.66
N SER A 47 -3.48 7.40 -9.10
CA SER A 47 -2.63 8.31 -8.34
C SER A 47 -3.35 9.57 -7.81
N PRO A 48 -4.05 10.36 -8.65
CA PRO A 48 -4.75 11.55 -8.13
C PRO A 48 -5.91 11.20 -7.20
N VAL A 49 -6.57 10.07 -7.43
CA VAL A 49 -7.67 9.61 -6.57
C VAL A 49 -7.12 9.27 -5.18
N LEU A 50 -6.00 8.57 -5.13
CA LEU A 50 -5.38 8.19 -3.86
C LEU A 50 -4.84 9.41 -3.10
N GLU A 51 -4.29 10.40 -3.81
CA GLU A 51 -3.85 11.65 -3.19
C GLU A 51 -5.03 12.38 -2.53
N GLU A 52 -6.16 12.45 -3.22
CA GLU A 52 -7.38 13.06 -2.67
C GLU A 52 -7.83 12.33 -1.42
N ILE A 53 -7.89 11.01 -1.47
CA ILE A 53 -8.28 10.17 -0.33
C ILE A 53 -7.31 10.36 0.84
N SER A 54 -6.01 10.41 0.57
CA SER A 54 -5.01 10.60 1.63
C SER A 54 -5.20 11.93 2.37
N ASN A 55 -5.59 12.97 1.66
CA ASN A 55 -5.85 14.27 2.27
C ASN A 55 -7.10 14.25 3.15
N GLU A 56 -8.05 13.38 2.85
CA GLU A 56 -9.29 13.24 3.63
C GLU A 56 -9.13 12.33 4.86
N HIS A 57 -8.04 11.56 4.94
CA HIS A 57 -7.81 10.58 6.01
C HIS A 57 -6.43 10.74 6.67
N PRO A 58 -6.21 11.83 7.43
CA PRO A 58 -4.92 12.03 8.10
C PRO A 58 -4.61 10.98 9.18
N GLU A 59 -5.61 10.21 9.59
CA GLU A 59 -5.45 9.13 10.56
C GLU A 59 -4.82 7.87 9.94
N ILE A 60 -4.61 7.85 8.62
CA ILE A 60 -4.04 6.72 7.88
C ILE A 60 -2.75 7.16 7.20
N ASP A 61 -1.71 6.32 7.28
CA ASP A 61 -0.46 6.54 6.55
C ASP A 61 -0.58 5.97 5.14
N PHE A 62 -0.25 6.78 4.15
CA PHE A 62 -0.28 6.38 2.74
C PHE A 62 1.12 6.35 2.16
N TYR A 63 1.45 5.26 1.48
CA TYR A 63 2.74 5.07 0.81
C TYR A 63 2.53 4.51 -0.57
N LYS A 64 3.57 4.58 -1.40
CA LYS A 64 3.60 3.86 -2.67
C LYS A 64 4.95 3.20 -2.90
N VAL A 65 4.92 2.10 -3.63
CA VAL A 65 6.08 1.28 -3.95
C VAL A 65 6.19 1.16 -5.47
N ASP A 66 7.32 1.58 -6.02
CA ASP A 66 7.63 1.41 -7.43
C ASP A 66 8.10 -0.03 -7.64
N THR A 67 7.28 -0.84 -8.30
CA THR A 67 7.55 -2.27 -8.48
C THR A 67 8.76 -2.54 -9.38
N GLU A 68 9.15 -1.60 -10.22
CA GLU A 68 10.33 -1.74 -11.07
C GLU A 68 11.62 -1.52 -10.28
N ILE A 69 11.57 -0.65 -9.28
CA ILE A 69 12.73 -0.33 -8.43
C ILE A 69 12.80 -1.28 -7.25
N GLU A 70 11.66 -1.53 -6.59
CA GLU A 70 11.57 -2.37 -5.38
C GLU A 70 11.04 -3.76 -5.71
N GLY A 71 11.75 -4.48 -6.58
CA GLY A 71 11.34 -5.80 -7.05
C GLY A 71 11.23 -6.83 -5.92
N ASP A 72 12.06 -6.72 -4.88
CA ASP A 72 12.02 -7.62 -3.74
C ASP A 72 10.67 -7.56 -3.01
N LEU A 73 10.15 -6.37 -2.78
CA LEU A 73 8.82 -6.19 -2.17
C LEU A 73 7.71 -6.78 -3.04
N SER A 74 7.82 -6.63 -4.34
CA SER A 74 6.83 -7.16 -5.28
C SER A 74 6.79 -8.69 -5.23
N ILE A 75 7.96 -9.33 -5.18
CA ILE A 75 8.06 -10.78 -5.05
C ILE A 75 7.52 -11.24 -3.70
N GLN A 76 7.92 -10.57 -2.64
CA GLN A 76 7.56 -10.94 -1.27
C GLN A 76 6.05 -10.92 -1.06
N PHE A 77 5.35 -9.97 -1.67
CA PHE A 77 3.90 -9.85 -1.53
C PHE A 77 3.12 -10.44 -2.71
N GLY A 78 3.80 -11.14 -3.60
CA GLY A 78 3.15 -11.85 -4.71
C GLY A 78 2.42 -10.95 -5.68
N ILE A 79 2.98 -9.76 -5.96
CA ILE A 79 2.35 -8.81 -6.88
C ILE A 79 2.38 -9.37 -8.31
N ARG A 80 1.20 -9.63 -8.88
CA ARG A 80 1.05 -10.17 -10.23
C ARG A 80 0.49 -9.16 -11.21
N SER A 81 -0.23 -8.18 -10.71
CA SER A 81 -0.83 -7.14 -11.53
C SER A 81 -0.69 -5.81 -10.81
N ILE A 82 -0.68 -4.72 -11.55
CA ILE A 82 -0.62 -3.37 -11.02
C ILE A 82 -1.73 -2.52 -11.66
N PRO A 83 -2.28 -1.57 -10.93
CA PRO A 83 -1.97 -1.29 -9.53
C PRO A 83 -2.47 -2.39 -8.60
N SER A 84 -1.81 -2.55 -7.47
CA SER A 84 -2.29 -3.37 -6.37
C SER A 84 -2.17 -2.55 -5.09
N ILE A 85 -3.17 -2.63 -4.23
CA ILE A 85 -3.20 -1.83 -3.01
C ILE A 85 -3.22 -2.76 -1.81
N LEU A 86 -2.27 -2.55 -0.90
CA LEU A 86 -2.20 -3.28 0.36
C LEU A 86 -2.86 -2.43 1.45
N TYR A 87 -3.89 -2.98 2.07
CA TYR A 87 -4.61 -2.33 3.17
C TYR A 87 -4.19 -2.97 4.48
N ILE A 88 -3.63 -2.17 5.39
CA ILE A 88 -3.03 -2.66 6.63
C ILE A 88 -3.80 -2.09 7.81
N PRO A 89 -4.61 -2.91 8.51
CA PRO A 89 -5.24 -2.45 9.76
C PRO A 89 -4.19 -2.35 10.86
N LEU A 90 -4.47 -1.57 11.88
CA LEU A 90 -3.58 -1.46 13.03
C LEU A 90 -3.43 -2.81 13.74
N HIS A 91 -4.49 -3.57 13.79
CA HIS A 91 -4.52 -4.92 14.37
C HIS A 91 -5.17 -5.87 13.35
N GLY A 92 -4.61 -7.06 13.22
CA GLY A 92 -5.11 -8.07 12.29
C GLY A 92 -4.25 -8.17 11.03
N GLN A 93 -4.74 -8.91 10.05
CA GLN A 93 -3.98 -9.23 8.84
C GLN A 93 -4.17 -8.18 7.75
N PRO A 94 -3.12 -7.91 6.96
CA PRO A 94 -3.24 -7.02 5.81
C PRO A 94 -4.01 -7.70 4.68
N LYS A 95 -4.57 -6.90 3.78
CA LYS A 95 -5.28 -7.42 2.61
C LYS A 95 -4.80 -6.72 1.34
N MET A 96 -4.41 -7.51 0.36
CA MET A 96 -4.00 -7.04 -0.96
C MET A 96 -5.18 -7.07 -1.92
N VAL A 97 -5.44 -5.98 -2.61
CA VAL A 97 -6.49 -5.89 -3.62
C VAL A 97 -5.87 -5.42 -4.94
N GLY A 98 -6.02 -6.24 -5.98
CA GLY A 98 -5.51 -5.90 -7.32
C GLY A 98 -6.49 -5.06 -8.11
N GLY A 99 -5.95 -4.21 -8.98
CA GLY A 99 -6.73 -3.38 -9.87
C GLY A 99 -7.20 -2.08 -9.24
N PHE A 100 -7.91 -1.29 -10.05
CA PHE A 100 -8.48 -0.02 -9.62
C PHE A 100 -9.99 -0.07 -9.84
N GLY A 101 -10.73 -0.33 -8.77
CA GLY A 101 -12.19 -0.43 -8.80
C GLY A 101 -12.94 0.88 -8.58
N GLY A 102 -12.21 2.00 -8.48
CA GLY A 102 -12.80 3.32 -8.26
C GLY A 102 -12.68 3.82 -6.83
N LYS A 103 -12.98 5.10 -6.64
CA LYS A 103 -12.85 5.78 -5.34
C LYS A 103 -13.69 5.11 -4.25
N ASP A 104 -14.93 4.74 -4.57
CA ASP A 104 -15.85 4.16 -3.58
C ASP A 104 -15.34 2.82 -3.04
N SER A 105 -14.73 2.00 -3.89
CA SER A 105 -14.15 0.72 -3.47
C SER A 105 -13.02 0.94 -2.47
N ILE A 106 -12.18 1.93 -2.73
CA ILE A 106 -11.05 2.28 -1.85
C ILE A 106 -11.57 2.82 -0.53
N GLU A 107 -12.57 3.68 -0.56
CA GLU A 107 -13.17 4.25 0.65
C GLU A 107 -13.76 3.15 1.55
N LYS A 108 -14.41 2.15 0.96
CA LYS A 108 -14.93 1.01 1.72
C LYS A 108 -13.83 0.22 2.40
N MET A 109 -12.71 -0.02 1.70
CA MET A 109 -11.58 -0.72 2.28
C MET A 109 -10.94 0.08 3.42
N ILE A 110 -10.87 1.39 3.26
CA ILE A 110 -10.34 2.28 4.29
C ILE A 110 -11.20 2.21 5.56
N LEU A 111 -12.52 2.19 5.41
CA LEU A 111 -13.41 2.03 6.57
C LEU A 111 -13.14 0.73 7.32
N ASN A 112 -12.76 -0.33 6.63
CA ASN A 112 -12.48 -1.62 7.25
C ASN A 112 -11.17 -1.66 8.03
N ILE A 113 -10.22 -0.77 7.74
CA ILE A 113 -8.91 -0.77 8.42
C ILE A 113 -8.80 0.31 9.50
N LYS A 114 -9.76 1.19 9.60
CA LYS A 114 -9.76 2.24 10.62
C LYS A 114 -9.84 1.72 12.04
#